data_0b45c1aca51d7a01db0bae14ed23e1c2
#
_entry.id   0b45c1aca51d7a01db0bae14ed23e1c2
#
_cell.length_a   1.000
_cell.length_b   1.000
_cell.length_c   1.000
_cell.angle_alpha   90.00
_cell.angle_beta   90.00
_cell.angle_gamma   90.00
#
_symmetry.space_group_name_H-M   'P 1'
#
loop_
_entity.id
_entity.type
_entity.pdbx_description
1 polymer ?
#
loop_
_entity_poly.entity_id
_entity_poly.type
_entity_poly.pdbx_seq_one_letter_code
_entity_poly.pdbx_strand_id
1 'polypeptide(L)' 'MITETQTPEQIAKHYSAAMDSVNLINGGKPESMTDADWTACLSRNKEHLQIMLAKDYWTTENLAPLQAASV' A
#
# COMPACT_ATOMS: atom_id res chain seq x y z
N MET A 1 -15.31 -24.21 -4.09
CA MET A 1 -15.14 -22.77 -3.91
C MET A 1 -14.40 -22.18 -5.09
N ILE A 2 -14.90 -21.13 -5.63
CA ILE A 2 -14.26 -20.48 -6.76
C ILE A 2 -13.27 -19.44 -6.23
N THR A 3 -12.03 -19.59 -6.58
CA THR A 3 -11.04 -18.57 -6.32
C THR A 3 -11.23 -17.49 -7.38
N GLU A 4 -11.55 -16.29 -6.97
CA GLU A 4 -11.66 -15.19 -7.92
C GLU A 4 -10.30 -14.93 -8.54
N THR A 5 -10.24 -15.04 -9.85
CA THR A 5 -9.05 -14.70 -10.59
C THR A 5 -9.07 -13.20 -10.86
N GLN A 6 -8.11 -12.48 -10.32
CA GLN A 6 -7.98 -11.06 -10.58
C GLN A 6 -7.52 -10.87 -12.02
N THR A 7 -8.17 -9.97 -12.74
CA THR A 7 -7.70 -9.59 -14.06
C THR A 7 -6.48 -8.68 -13.93
N PRO A 8 -5.62 -8.60 -14.97
CA PRO A 8 -4.49 -7.68 -14.94
C PRO A 8 -4.90 -6.23 -14.67
N GLU A 9 -6.05 -5.82 -15.17
CA GLU A 9 -6.59 -4.48 -14.93
C GLU A 9 -6.95 -4.26 -13.46
N GLN A 10 -7.55 -5.25 -12.83
CA GLN A 10 -7.90 -5.19 -11.41
C GLN A 10 -6.64 -5.14 -10.55
N ILE A 11 -5.66 -5.97 -10.87
CA ILE A 11 -4.37 -5.98 -10.16
C ILE A 11 -3.68 -4.63 -10.31
N ALA A 12 -3.71 -4.03 -11.50
CA ALA A 12 -3.14 -2.71 -11.74
C ALA A 12 -3.82 -1.63 -10.90
N LYS A 13 -5.14 -1.69 -10.76
CA LYS A 13 -5.88 -0.75 -9.90
C LYS A 13 -5.49 -0.89 -8.44
N HIS A 14 -5.40 -2.14 -7.95
CA HIS A 14 -4.96 -2.39 -6.58
C HIS A 14 -3.53 -1.94 -6.35
N TYR A 15 -2.67 -2.18 -7.31
CA TYR A 15 -1.28 -1.73 -7.24
C TYR A 15 -1.18 -0.21 -7.20
N SER A 16 -1.96 0.48 -8.03
CA SER A 16 -1.99 1.95 -8.03
C SER A 16 -2.41 2.50 -6.67
N ALA A 17 -3.46 1.92 -6.06
CA ALA A 17 -3.91 2.31 -4.74
C ALA A 17 -2.84 2.04 -3.67
N ALA A 18 -2.17 0.90 -3.76
CA ALA A 18 -1.09 0.56 -2.85
C ALA A 18 0.10 1.51 -3.00
N MET A 19 0.44 1.87 -4.24
CA MET A 19 1.53 2.81 -4.50
C MET A 19 1.21 4.22 -4.01
N ASP A 20 -0.05 4.63 -4.00
CA ASP A 20 -0.45 5.90 -3.39
C ASP A 20 -0.06 5.92 -1.91
N SER A 21 -0.29 4.81 -1.20
CA SER A 21 0.12 4.68 0.19
C SER A 21 1.65 4.67 0.33
N VAL A 22 2.34 3.97 -0.55
CA VAL A 22 3.82 3.96 -0.57
C VAL A 22 4.37 5.37 -0.77
N ASN A 23 3.84 6.10 -1.73
CA ASN A 23 4.29 7.45 -2.04
C ASN A 23 4.02 8.41 -0.87
N LEU A 24 2.88 8.25 -0.22
CA LEU A 24 2.55 9.06 0.96
C LEU A 24 3.56 8.81 2.08
N ILE A 25 3.85 7.56 2.38
CA ILE A 25 4.80 7.18 3.43
C ILE A 25 6.20 7.72 3.11
N ASN A 26 6.65 7.53 1.88
CA ASN A 26 8.01 7.93 1.46
C ASN A 26 8.16 9.44 1.31
N GLY A 27 7.06 10.14 1.05
CA GLY A 27 7.08 11.59 0.86
C GLY A 27 7.29 12.38 2.14
N GLY A 28 7.04 11.78 3.29
CA GLY A 28 7.21 12.44 4.58
C GLY A 28 6.03 13.35 4.96
N LYS A 29 6.10 13.87 6.16
CA LYS A 29 5.01 14.66 6.73
C LYS A 29 4.82 15.98 5.97
N PRO A 30 3.59 16.30 5.49
CA PRO A 30 3.30 17.62 4.96
C PRO A 30 3.39 18.68 6.05
N GLU A 31 3.76 19.91 5.68
CA GLU A 31 3.87 21.02 6.63
C GLU A 31 2.52 21.34 7.30
N SER A 32 1.42 21.13 6.60
CA SER A 32 0.08 21.40 7.10
C SER A 32 -0.43 20.36 8.09
N MET A 33 0.29 19.26 8.26
CA MET A 33 -0.14 18.14 9.09
C MET A 33 0.61 18.15 10.42
N THR A 34 -0.10 17.91 11.53
CA THR A 34 0.53 17.77 12.84
C THR A 34 1.24 16.43 12.96
N ASP A 35 2.18 16.32 13.91
CA ASP A 35 2.88 15.06 14.16
C ASP A 35 1.91 13.95 14.57
N ALA A 36 0.91 14.27 15.38
CA ALA A 36 -0.10 13.29 15.80
C ALA A 36 -0.92 12.78 14.61
N ASP A 37 -1.36 13.68 13.73
CA ASP A 37 -2.11 13.32 12.55
C ASP A 37 -1.25 12.51 11.58
N TRP A 38 0.01 12.86 11.43
CA TRP A 38 0.94 12.14 10.59
C TRP A 38 1.18 10.71 11.10
N THR A 39 1.36 10.56 12.41
CA THR A 39 1.53 9.24 13.03
C THR A 39 0.31 8.34 12.76
N ALA A 40 -0.89 8.89 12.92
CA ALA A 40 -2.12 8.16 12.63
C ALA A 40 -2.23 7.80 11.14
N CYS A 41 -1.85 8.73 10.26
CA CYS A 41 -1.85 8.52 8.82
C CYS A 41 -0.87 7.40 8.42
N LEU A 42 0.35 7.45 8.95
CA LEU A 42 1.35 6.40 8.69
C LEU A 42 0.84 5.04 9.13
N SER A 43 0.28 4.97 10.33
CA SER A 43 -0.23 3.72 10.87
C SER A 43 -1.30 3.11 9.96
N ARG A 44 -2.26 3.92 9.52
CA ARG A 44 -3.33 3.46 8.62
C ARG A 44 -2.79 2.99 7.27
N ASN A 45 -1.86 3.75 6.71
CA ASN A 45 -1.30 3.40 5.41
C ASN A 45 -0.44 2.14 5.47
N LYS A 46 0.34 1.98 6.53
CA LYS A 46 1.11 0.76 6.74
C LYS A 46 0.22 -0.45 6.93
N GLU A 47 -0.85 -0.30 7.71
CA GLU A 47 -1.84 -1.37 7.89
C GLU A 47 -2.50 -1.73 6.57
N HIS A 48 -2.87 -0.73 5.77
CA HIS A 48 -3.43 -0.96 4.43
C HIS A 48 -2.47 -1.77 3.56
N LEU A 49 -1.19 -1.42 3.56
CA LEU A 49 -0.18 -2.16 2.80
C LEU A 49 -0.04 -3.59 3.30
N GLN A 50 -0.09 -3.81 4.60
CA GLN A 50 -0.03 -5.17 5.17
C GLN A 50 -1.21 -6.01 4.72
N ILE A 51 -2.42 -5.42 4.68
CA ILE A 51 -3.61 -6.10 4.16
C ILE A 51 -3.42 -6.43 2.68
N MET A 52 -2.90 -5.49 1.90
CA MET A 52 -2.64 -5.71 0.48
C MET A 52 -1.59 -6.79 0.25
N LEU A 53 -0.54 -6.82 1.07
CA LEU A 53 0.52 -7.82 0.97
C LEU A 53 0.04 -9.23 1.30
N ALA A 54 -1.07 -9.38 2.00
CA ALA A 54 -1.68 -10.68 2.27
C ALA A 54 -2.29 -11.31 1.01
N LYS A 55 -2.49 -10.54 -0.04
CA LYS A 55 -2.99 -11.06 -1.32
C LYS A 55 -1.87 -11.82 -2.04
N ASP A 56 -2.27 -12.77 -2.87
CA ASP A 56 -1.32 -13.69 -3.52
C ASP A 56 -1.11 -13.42 -5.01
N TYR A 57 -1.68 -12.34 -5.53
CA TYR A 57 -1.61 -12.05 -6.97
C TYR A 57 -0.46 -11.11 -7.35
N TRP A 58 0.33 -10.65 -6.39
CA TRP A 58 1.43 -9.72 -6.66
C TRP A 58 2.62 -10.41 -7.30
N THR A 59 3.27 -9.72 -8.23
CA THR A 59 4.57 -10.15 -8.75
C THR A 59 5.66 -9.76 -7.76
N THR A 60 6.85 -10.35 -7.94
CA THR A 60 8.01 -9.98 -7.12
C THR A 60 8.32 -8.48 -7.25
N GLU A 61 8.17 -7.92 -8.45
CA GLU A 61 8.39 -6.50 -8.69
C GLU A 61 7.40 -5.63 -7.94
N ASN A 62 6.13 -6.05 -7.86
CA ASN A 62 5.11 -5.33 -7.10
C ASN A 62 5.41 -5.38 -5.60
N LEU A 63 5.83 -6.55 -5.10
CA LEU A 63 6.05 -6.75 -3.67
C LEU A 63 7.16 -5.88 -3.10
N ALA A 64 8.22 -5.66 -3.85
CA ALA A 64 9.40 -4.95 -3.34
C ALA A 64 9.07 -3.58 -2.73
N PRO A 65 8.42 -2.64 -3.46
CA PRO A 65 8.10 -1.34 -2.88
C PRO A 65 7.06 -1.42 -1.78
N LEU A 66 6.09 -2.33 -1.89
CA LEU A 66 5.03 -2.47 -0.90
C LEU A 66 5.60 -2.99 0.42
N GLN A 67 6.48 -3.98 0.37
CA GLN A 67 7.13 -4.52 1.56
C GLN A 67 8.03 -3.48 2.23
N ALA A 68 8.80 -2.75 1.44
CA ALA A 68 9.70 -1.72 1.96
C ALA A 68 8.94 -0.64 2.73
N ALA A 69 7.80 -0.20 2.21
CA ALA A 69 7.02 0.87 2.82
C ALA A 69 6.18 0.40 4.02
N SER A 70 5.87 -0.89 4.10
CA SER A 70 5.02 -1.42 5.18
C SER A 70 5.76 -1.68 6.48
N VAL A 71 7.06 -1.59 6.47
CA VAL A 71 7.91 -1.89 7.64
C VAL A 71 7.85 -0.77 8.67
#